data_a03fd0d3a8cf4530caa0171471b96e73
#
_entry.id   a03fd0d3a8cf4530caa0171471b96e73
#
_cell.length_a   1.000
_cell.length_b   1.000
_cell.length_c   1.000
_cell.angle_alpha   90.00
_cell.angle_beta   90.00
_cell.angle_gamma   90.00
#
_symmetry.space_group_name_H-M   'P 1'
#
loop_
_entity.id
_entity.type
_entity.pdbx_description
1 polymer ?
#
loop_
_entity_poly.entity_id
_entity_poly.type
_entity_poly.pdbx_seq_one_letter_code
_entity_poly.pdbx_strand_id
1 'polypeptide(L)'
;YISPTRFSAVLGVKVMALAELTGVHRNTLRNPSSERLQLKMREMIKVISAAAELTGDIQKAIYWYRNEPIADYDHRTAAELVADGHADAVLAYIRDLENGARG
;
A
#
# COMPACT_ATOMS: atom_id res chain seq x y z
N TYR A 1 -5.18 15.47 -5.31
CA TYR A 1 -5.73 15.26 -3.96
C TYR A 1 -6.49 13.95 -3.86
N ILE A 2 -6.10 13.12 -2.91
CA ILE A 2 -6.77 11.84 -2.63
C ILE A 2 -7.59 12.00 -1.36
N SER A 3 -8.91 11.73 -1.45
CA SER A 3 -9.78 11.78 -0.28
C SER A 3 -9.48 10.59 0.64
N PRO A 4 -9.03 10.82 1.89
CA PRO A 4 -8.81 9.71 2.83
C PRO A 4 -10.07 8.88 3.05
N THR A 5 -11.23 9.52 3.13
CA THR A 5 -12.51 8.82 3.31
C THR A 5 -12.81 7.88 2.16
N ARG A 6 -12.64 8.35 0.92
CA ARG A 6 -12.86 7.52 -0.26
C ARG A 6 -11.83 6.41 -0.37
N PHE A 7 -10.58 6.74 -0.09
CA PHE A 7 -9.50 5.76 -0.18
C PHE A 7 -9.70 4.64 0.85
N SER A 8 -10.05 4.99 2.09
CA SER A 8 -10.30 3.99 3.12
C SER A 8 -11.48 3.09 2.74
N ALA A 9 -12.51 3.65 2.11
CA ALA A 9 -13.67 2.87 1.65
C ALA A 9 -13.25 1.86 0.58
N VAL A 10 -12.40 2.26 -0.36
CA VAL A 10 -11.87 1.35 -1.40
C VAL A 10 -11.07 0.21 -0.77
N LEU A 11 -10.28 0.52 0.26
CA LEU A 11 -9.50 -0.50 0.97
C LEU A 11 -10.35 -1.39 1.88
N GLY A 12 -11.59 -0.99 2.16
CA GLY A 12 -12.45 -1.72 3.07
C GLY A 12 -12.09 -1.54 4.55
N VAL A 13 -11.52 -0.39 4.90
CA VAL A 13 -11.12 -0.09 6.27
C VAL A 13 -11.74 1.23 6.74
N LYS A 14 -11.74 1.44 8.05
CA LYS A 14 -12.15 2.71 8.62
C LYS A 14 -11.08 3.77 8.38
N VAL A 15 -11.48 5.04 8.26
CA VAL A 15 -10.53 6.15 8.04
C VAL A 15 -9.40 6.13 9.07
N MET A 16 -9.71 5.86 10.32
CA MET A 16 -8.68 5.83 11.38
C MET A 16 -7.59 4.80 11.15
N ALA A 17 -7.90 3.73 10.43
CA ALA A 17 -6.90 2.71 10.09
C ALA A 17 -5.84 3.23 9.13
N LEU A 18 -6.12 4.33 8.41
CA LEU A 18 -5.13 4.91 7.51
C LEU A 18 -3.89 5.42 8.23
N ALA A 19 -4.01 5.82 9.50
CA ALA A 19 -2.84 6.25 10.27
C ALA A 19 -1.81 5.12 10.34
N GLU A 20 -2.25 3.91 10.66
CA GLU A 20 -1.39 2.74 10.73
C GLU A 20 -0.86 2.36 9.35
N LEU A 21 -1.74 2.29 8.36
CA LEU A 21 -1.37 1.87 7.01
C LEU A 21 -0.43 2.84 6.32
N THR A 22 -0.54 4.14 6.61
CA THR A 22 0.33 5.16 6.01
C THR A 22 1.59 5.43 6.84
N GLY A 23 1.60 4.99 8.09
CA GLY A 23 2.70 5.29 8.99
C GLY A 23 2.71 6.73 9.51
N VAL A 24 1.62 7.49 9.31
CA VAL A 24 1.52 8.85 9.84
C VAL A 24 0.82 8.83 11.19
N HIS A 25 1.07 9.87 12.00
CA HIS A 25 0.38 10.00 13.27
C HIS A 25 -1.12 10.27 13.00
N ARG A 26 -2.00 9.67 13.81
CA ARG A 26 -3.44 9.82 13.57
C ARG A 26 -3.94 11.27 13.63
N ASN A 27 -3.23 12.17 14.34
CA ASN A 27 -3.55 13.59 14.30
C ASN A 27 -3.41 14.17 12.90
N THR A 28 -2.55 13.60 12.06
CA THR A 28 -2.36 14.03 10.68
C THR A 28 -3.61 13.78 9.83
N LEU A 29 -4.44 12.81 10.21
CA LEU A 29 -5.69 12.54 9.50
C LEU A 29 -6.69 13.70 9.59
N ARG A 30 -6.54 14.58 10.59
CA ARG A 30 -7.38 15.77 10.73
C ARG A 30 -7.09 16.81 9.66
N ASN A 31 -5.93 16.67 9.00
CA ASN A 31 -5.56 17.53 7.88
C ASN A 31 -5.44 16.65 6.62
N PRO A 32 -6.56 16.39 5.93
CA PRO A 32 -6.56 15.46 4.78
C PRO A 32 -5.63 15.88 3.66
N SER A 33 -5.32 17.17 3.53
CA SER A 33 -4.41 17.66 2.48
C SER A 33 -2.95 17.68 2.92
N SER A 34 -2.61 17.14 4.10
CA SER A 34 -1.23 17.01 4.54
C SER A 34 -0.37 16.37 3.44
N GLU A 35 0.77 16.99 3.13
CA GLU A 35 1.67 16.47 2.10
C GLU A 35 2.15 15.06 2.43
N ARG A 36 2.46 14.81 3.68
CA ARG A 36 2.93 13.48 4.11
C ARG A 36 1.85 12.42 3.92
N LEU A 37 0.61 12.72 4.30
CA LEU A 37 -0.51 11.80 4.13
C LEU A 37 -0.79 11.55 2.65
N GLN A 38 -0.82 12.61 1.84
CA GLN A 38 -1.05 12.51 0.41
C GLN A 38 0.05 11.71 -0.28
N LEU A 39 1.31 11.95 0.09
CA LEU A 39 2.44 11.20 -0.47
C LEU A 39 2.31 9.71 -0.15
N LYS A 40 2.01 9.38 1.11
CA LYS A 40 1.86 7.98 1.50
C LYS A 40 0.71 7.29 0.79
N MET A 41 -0.42 7.95 0.66
CA MET A 41 -1.55 7.37 -0.08
C MET A 41 -1.20 7.14 -1.55
N ARG A 42 -0.45 8.06 -2.17
CA ARG A 42 0.01 7.85 -3.55
C ARG A 42 0.94 6.65 -3.66
N GLU A 43 1.84 6.47 -2.70
CA GLU A 43 2.73 5.30 -2.67
C GLU A 43 1.93 4.00 -2.56
N MET A 44 0.92 4.00 -1.68
CA MET A 44 0.04 2.84 -1.51
C MET A 44 -0.68 2.50 -2.81
N ILE A 45 -1.24 3.51 -3.47
CA ILE A 45 -1.94 3.32 -4.74
C ILE A 45 -1.00 2.75 -5.80
N LYS A 46 0.21 3.28 -5.88
CA LYS A 46 1.20 2.81 -6.85
C LYS A 46 1.52 1.32 -6.65
N VAL A 47 1.74 0.92 -5.41
CA VAL A 47 2.05 -0.49 -5.08
C VAL A 47 0.84 -1.39 -5.35
N ILE A 48 -0.34 -1.00 -4.88
CA ILE A 48 -1.56 -1.78 -5.08
C ILE A 48 -1.87 -1.92 -6.57
N SER A 49 -1.70 -0.84 -7.35
CA SER A 49 -1.94 -0.87 -8.79
C SER A 49 -0.98 -1.82 -9.50
N ALA A 50 0.30 -1.82 -9.11
CA ALA A 50 1.27 -2.74 -9.67
C ALA A 50 0.91 -4.20 -9.35
N ALA A 51 0.48 -4.47 -8.12
CA ALA A 51 0.04 -5.80 -7.73
C ALA A 51 -1.23 -6.20 -8.49
N ALA A 52 -2.15 -5.27 -8.72
CA ALA A 52 -3.38 -5.55 -9.46
C ALA A 52 -3.09 -5.91 -10.91
N GLU A 53 -2.09 -5.30 -11.54
CA GLU A 53 -1.67 -5.67 -12.88
C GLU A 53 -1.13 -7.09 -12.93
N LEU A 54 -0.39 -7.48 -11.90
CA LEU A 54 0.18 -8.81 -11.83
C LEU A 54 -0.90 -9.89 -11.60
N THR A 55 -1.85 -9.63 -10.71
CA THR A 55 -2.89 -10.60 -10.35
C THR A 55 -4.11 -10.55 -11.27
N GLY A 56 -4.34 -9.43 -11.93
CA GLY A 56 -5.53 -9.19 -12.74
C GLY A 56 -6.79 -8.88 -11.93
N ASP A 57 -6.66 -8.65 -10.62
CA ASP A 57 -7.81 -8.46 -9.73
C ASP A 57 -7.45 -7.49 -8.61
N ILE A 58 -8.11 -6.33 -8.58
CA ILE A 58 -7.83 -5.30 -7.57
C ILE A 58 -8.13 -5.78 -6.14
N GLN A 59 -9.16 -6.57 -5.95
CA GLN A 59 -9.51 -7.06 -4.61
C GLN A 59 -8.45 -8.03 -4.09
N LYS A 60 -7.93 -8.89 -4.94
CA LYS A 60 -6.83 -9.77 -4.58
C LYS A 60 -5.56 -8.98 -4.28
N ALA A 61 -5.30 -7.91 -5.03
CA ALA A 61 -4.15 -7.05 -4.80
C ALA A 61 -4.25 -6.35 -3.45
N ILE A 62 -5.42 -5.83 -3.09
CA ILE A 62 -5.66 -5.19 -1.79
C ILE A 62 -5.47 -6.19 -0.66
N TYR A 63 -6.01 -7.39 -0.82
CA TYR A 63 -5.85 -8.45 0.19
C TYR A 63 -4.37 -8.78 0.39
N TRP A 64 -3.65 -9.02 -0.69
CA TRP A 64 -2.22 -9.28 -0.67
C TRP A 64 -1.46 -8.15 0.04
N TYR A 65 -1.76 -6.92 -0.35
CA TYR A 65 -1.09 -5.74 0.20
C TYR A 65 -1.18 -5.68 1.72
N ARG A 66 -2.35 -6.00 2.26
CA ARG A 66 -2.62 -5.87 3.69
C ARG A 66 -2.24 -7.08 4.51
N ASN A 67 -2.24 -8.27 3.91
CA ASN A 67 -2.26 -9.50 4.71
C ASN A 67 -1.15 -10.50 4.39
N GLU A 68 -0.56 -10.48 3.21
CA GLU A 68 0.41 -11.51 2.82
C GLU A 68 1.83 -11.17 3.26
N PRO A 69 2.43 -11.98 4.16
CA PRO A 69 3.82 -11.76 4.55
C PRO A 69 4.76 -12.04 3.36
N ILE A 70 5.78 -11.21 3.21
CA ILE A 70 6.79 -11.38 2.16
C ILE A 70 8.04 -11.97 2.81
N ALA A 71 8.33 -13.23 2.50
CA ALA A 71 9.45 -13.95 3.11
C ALA A 71 10.79 -13.23 2.88
N ASP A 72 10.98 -12.62 1.72
CA ASP A 72 12.21 -11.90 1.37
C ASP A 72 12.44 -10.68 2.27
N TYR A 73 11.43 -10.19 2.96
CA TYR A 73 11.49 -9.00 3.80
C TYR A 73 11.02 -9.30 5.23
N ASP A 74 11.57 -10.35 5.83
CA ASP A 74 11.31 -10.74 7.21
C ASP A 74 9.83 -11.01 7.50
N HIS A 75 9.12 -11.51 6.49
CA HIS A 75 7.69 -11.85 6.60
C HIS A 75 6.80 -10.64 6.93
N ARG A 76 7.25 -9.45 6.52
CA ARG A 76 6.44 -8.24 6.66
C ARG A 76 5.53 -8.11 5.44
N THR A 77 4.37 -7.49 5.65
CA THR A 77 3.44 -7.25 4.55
C THR A 77 3.89 -6.05 3.72
N ALA A 78 3.37 -5.95 2.49
CA ALA A 78 3.61 -4.77 1.66
C ALA A 78 3.16 -3.48 2.38
N ALA A 79 2.02 -3.53 3.07
CA ALA A 79 1.52 -2.39 3.82
C ALA A 79 2.51 -1.93 4.89
N GLU A 80 3.07 -2.87 5.65
CA GLU A 80 4.07 -2.54 6.68
C GLU A 80 5.32 -1.94 6.07
N LEU A 81 5.79 -2.48 4.97
CA LEU A 81 6.97 -1.98 4.28
C LEU A 81 6.76 -0.56 3.75
N VAL A 82 5.60 -0.30 3.14
CA VAL A 82 5.28 1.04 2.62
C VAL A 82 5.17 2.05 3.77
N ALA A 83 4.52 1.66 4.87
CA ALA A 83 4.41 2.53 6.05
C ALA A 83 5.78 2.93 6.59
N ASP A 84 6.75 2.02 6.51
CA ASP A 84 8.13 2.27 6.98
C ASP A 84 9.03 2.95 5.94
N GLY A 85 8.48 3.36 4.79
CA GLY A 85 9.25 4.08 3.78
C GLY A 85 9.92 3.21 2.74
N HIS A 86 9.50 1.95 2.58
CA HIS A 86 10.10 1.00 1.66
C HIS A 86 9.23 0.68 0.45
N ALA A 87 8.47 1.66 -0.04
CA ALA A 87 7.61 1.47 -1.21
C ALA A 87 8.42 1.02 -2.43
N ASP A 88 9.61 1.59 -2.63
CA ASP A 88 10.47 1.22 -3.76
C ASP A 88 10.89 -0.25 -3.71
N ALA A 89 11.18 -0.76 -2.51
CA ALA A 89 11.54 -2.17 -2.35
C ALA A 89 10.38 -3.09 -2.74
N VAL A 90 9.15 -2.71 -2.35
CA VAL A 90 7.96 -3.49 -2.69
C VAL A 90 7.72 -3.48 -4.20
N LEU A 91 7.87 -2.31 -4.84
CA LEU A 91 7.72 -2.20 -6.29
C LEU A 91 8.75 -3.06 -7.02
N ALA A 92 9.99 -3.08 -6.54
CA ALA A 92 11.04 -3.93 -7.11
C ALA A 92 10.70 -5.41 -6.96
N TYR A 93 10.16 -5.79 -5.80
CA TYR A 93 9.73 -7.16 -5.55
C TYR A 93 8.62 -7.59 -6.54
N ILE A 94 7.62 -6.74 -6.75
CA ILE A 94 6.53 -7.02 -7.69
C ILE A 94 7.09 -7.17 -9.11
N ARG A 95 8.02 -6.29 -9.51
CA ARG A 95 8.67 -6.35 -10.82
C ARG A 95 9.43 -7.66 -11.00
N ASP A 96 10.13 -8.10 -9.95
CA ASP A 96 10.88 -9.36 -10.00
C ASP A 96 9.95 -10.56 -10.13
N LEU A 97 8.80 -10.55 -9.47
CA LEU A 97 7.79 -11.59 -9.63
C LEU A 97 7.28 -11.64 -11.07
N GLU A 98 7.01 -10.47 -11.65
CA GLU A 98 6.54 -10.36 -13.01
C GLU A 98 7.59 -10.91 -14.01
N ASN A 99 8.84 -10.54 -13.82
CA ASN A 99 9.94 -11.01 -14.67
C ASN A 99 10.25 -12.48 -14.45
N GLY A 100 10.18 -12.94 -13.21
CA GLY A 100 10.40 -14.34 -12.88
C GLY A 100 9.37 -15.27 -13.52
N ALA A 101 8.13 -14.80 -13.65
CA ALA A 101 7.07 -15.56 -14.28
C ALA A 101 7.32 -15.82 -15.78
N ARG A 102 8.19 -15.04 -16.40
CA ARG A 102 8.53 -15.17 -17.83
C ARG A 102 9.73 -16.06 -18.07
N GLY A 103 10.49 -16.27 -17.04
CA GLY A 103 11.77 -16.93 -17.15
C GLY A 103 11.81 -18.32 -16.80
#